data_1fb2d24ed4f8df169d141093424873ec
#
_entry.id   1fb2d24ed4f8df169d141093424873ec
#
_cell.length_a   1.000
_cell.length_b   1.000
_cell.length_c   1.000
_cell.angle_alpha   90.00
_cell.angle_beta   90.00
_cell.angle_gamma   90.00
#
_symmetry.space_group_name_H-M   'P 1'
#
loop_
_entity.id
_entity.type
_entity.pdbx_description
1 polymer ?
#
loop_
_entity_poly.entity_id
_entity_poly.type
_entity_poly.pdbx_seq_one_letter_code
_entity_poly.pdbx_strand_id
1 'polypeptide(L)'
;RSTVKKPIIFYVDRAAPEAIRTALKEGAQWWSQAFDAAGFIDAFRVEELPIGVNSMDARYNVIAWVHRETRGWSTGTTIVDPRTGEIIRGVVQLGSLRAWQDKLIFEGLAGASKEGTGASDDPIMLVKARLRQLAVHEVGHALGLSHNFAGSTFENRASVMDYPAPRIAVRDGALDFSDAYATGVGAWDKFAIDWLYRQFPAGTDEKTTLDTMARDMQAKGYRFVADGDTRSDGDAQPYGNMWDDGTDAAAQLTHIMGVRRIALDRFGLDNLPAGAAAADLRRMIV
;
A
#
# COMPACT_ATOMS: atom_id res chain seq x y z
N ARG A 1 24.32 -9.86 10.31
CA ARG A 1 23.31 -9.04 10.98
C ARG A 1 23.97 -8.07 11.93
N SER A 2 23.55 -6.81 11.94
CA SER A 2 24.08 -5.78 12.84
C SER A 2 22.97 -4.81 13.27
N THR A 3 23.09 -4.33 14.51
CA THR A 3 22.24 -3.25 15.01
C THR A 3 22.68 -1.93 14.37
N VAL A 4 21.73 -1.14 13.91
CA VAL A 4 22.02 0.17 13.30
C VAL A 4 22.37 1.21 14.37
N LYS A 5 23.24 2.15 14.03
CA LYS A 5 23.59 3.28 14.93
C LYS A 5 22.45 4.28 15.08
N LYS A 6 21.72 4.52 13.99
CA LYS A 6 20.60 5.47 13.93
C LYS A 6 19.48 4.82 13.12
N PRO A 7 18.35 4.46 13.75
CA PRO A 7 17.20 3.92 13.02
C PRO A 7 16.52 4.97 12.17
N ILE A 8 15.86 4.53 11.12
CA ILE A 8 14.89 5.30 10.36
C ILE A 8 13.60 5.31 11.16
N ILE A 9 13.11 6.48 11.54
CA ILE A 9 11.86 6.63 12.30
C ILE A 9 10.90 7.46 11.49
N PHE A 10 9.69 6.92 11.26
CA PHE A 10 8.55 7.67 10.75
C PHE A 10 7.60 8.00 11.88
N TYR A 11 6.99 9.18 11.81
CA TYR A 11 6.09 9.68 12.83
C TYR A 11 4.68 9.88 12.25
N VAL A 12 3.69 9.22 12.83
CA VAL A 12 2.29 9.41 12.40
C VAL A 12 1.75 10.68 13.04
N ASP A 13 1.11 11.50 12.22
CA ASP A 13 0.47 12.75 12.64
C ASP A 13 -0.67 12.49 13.63
N ARG A 14 -0.70 13.26 14.72
CA ARG A 14 -1.77 13.19 15.73
C ARG A 14 -3.11 13.75 15.25
N ALA A 15 -3.14 14.47 14.13
CA ALA A 15 -4.39 14.93 13.50
C ALA A 15 -5.26 13.78 12.98
N ALA A 16 -4.68 12.59 12.73
CA ALA A 16 -5.45 11.41 12.37
C ALA A 16 -6.27 10.90 13.58
N PRO A 17 -7.56 10.55 13.42
CA PRO A 17 -8.34 9.86 14.45
C PRO A 17 -7.63 8.60 14.93
N GLU A 18 -7.79 8.23 16.21
CA GLU A 18 -7.04 7.16 16.84
C GLU A 18 -7.08 5.83 16.07
N ALA A 19 -8.26 5.40 15.65
CA ALA A 19 -8.43 4.15 14.91
C ALA A 19 -7.70 4.16 13.55
N ILE A 20 -7.67 5.32 12.89
CA ILE A 20 -6.94 5.52 11.63
C ILE A 20 -5.43 5.58 11.92
N ARG A 21 -5.01 6.35 12.91
CA ARG A 21 -3.62 6.48 13.32
C ARG A 21 -2.99 5.11 13.66
N THR A 22 -3.74 4.26 14.35
CA THR A 22 -3.33 2.88 14.65
C THR A 22 -3.10 2.08 13.37
N ALA A 23 -4.05 2.11 12.42
CA ALA A 23 -3.92 1.39 11.15
C ALA A 23 -2.73 1.91 10.32
N LEU A 24 -2.53 3.22 10.25
CA LEU A 24 -1.39 3.82 9.55
C LEU A 24 -0.06 3.41 10.16
N LYS A 25 0.03 3.42 11.49
CA LYS A 25 1.22 2.99 12.23
C LYS A 25 1.54 1.51 11.98
N GLU A 26 0.54 0.65 12.09
CA GLU A 26 0.68 -0.79 11.85
C GLU A 26 1.16 -1.08 10.43
N GLY A 27 0.52 -0.49 9.42
CA GLY A 27 0.89 -0.71 8.03
C GLY A 27 2.30 -0.20 7.70
N ALA A 28 2.63 1.02 8.11
CA ALA A 28 3.97 1.58 7.91
C ALA A 28 5.07 0.76 8.62
N GLN A 29 4.78 0.22 9.80
CA GLN A 29 5.72 -0.61 10.57
C GLN A 29 6.13 -1.89 9.83
N TRP A 30 5.37 -2.37 8.86
CA TRP A 30 5.72 -3.59 8.09
C TRP A 30 7.07 -3.48 7.37
N TRP A 31 7.57 -2.29 7.08
CA TRP A 31 8.91 -2.12 6.51
C TRP A 31 10.03 -2.65 7.39
N SER A 32 9.82 -2.77 8.71
CA SER A 32 10.80 -3.42 9.60
C SER A 32 11.14 -4.83 9.13
N GLN A 33 10.16 -5.57 8.56
CA GLN A 33 10.37 -6.92 8.03
C GLN A 33 11.39 -6.95 6.88
N ALA A 34 11.41 -5.92 6.02
CA ALA A 34 12.36 -5.83 4.92
C ALA A 34 13.76 -5.49 5.42
N PHE A 35 13.89 -4.55 6.36
CA PHE A 35 15.18 -4.23 6.98
C PHE A 35 15.76 -5.40 7.77
N ASP A 36 14.93 -6.13 8.54
CA ASP A 36 15.35 -7.33 9.27
C ASP A 36 15.82 -8.43 8.30
N ALA A 37 15.11 -8.63 7.18
CA ALA A 37 15.50 -9.58 6.14
C ALA A 37 16.84 -9.21 5.49
N ALA A 38 17.11 -7.92 5.29
CA ALA A 38 18.39 -7.40 4.82
C ALA A 38 19.52 -7.46 5.88
N GLY A 39 19.19 -7.87 7.12
CA GLY A 39 20.15 -8.04 8.20
C GLY A 39 20.38 -6.82 9.08
N PHE A 40 19.57 -5.77 8.93
CA PHE A 40 19.61 -4.56 9.76
C PHE A 40 18.65 -4.70 10.96
N ILE A 41 19.21 -4.86 12.15
CA ILE A 41 18.43 -5.04 13.37
C ILE A 41 18.00 -3.68 13.91
N ASP A 42 16.71 -3.54 14.29
CA ASP A 42 16.09 -2.31 14.82
C ASP A 42 16.27 -1.08 13.90
N ALA A 43 16.31 -1.31 12.58
CA ALA A 43 16.61 -0.27 11.62
C ALA A 43 15.43 0.64 11.28
N PHE A 44 14.20 0.17 11.46
CA PHE A 44 12.99 0.89 11.08
C PHE A 44 11.95 0.85 12.17
N ARG A 45 11.38 2.02 12.51
CA ARG A 45 10.33 2.17 13.53
C ARG A 45 9.31 3.21 13.13
N VAL A 46 8.07 3.03 13.62
CA VAL A 46 6.99 4.02 13.47
C VAL A 46 6.48 4.43 14.84
N GLU A 47 6.50 5.72 15.11
CA GLU A 47 6.09 6.33 16.37
C GLU A 47 4.99 7.37 16.15
N GLU A 48 4.43 7.92 17.19
CA GLU A 48 3.55 9.08 17.09
C GLU A 48 4.38 10.36 17.10
N LEU A 49 3.98 11.35 16.30
CA LEU A 49 4.65 12.66 16.28
C LEU A 49 4.61 13.28 17.69
N PRO A 50 5.75 13.70 18.25
CA PRO A 50 5.77 14.28 19.59
C PRO A 50 4.87 15.51 19.71
N ILE A 51 4.28 15.70 20.89
CA ILE A 51 3.39 16.84 21.14
C ILE A 51 4.17 18.16 20.95
N GLY A 52 3.56 19.08 20.22
CA GLY A 52 4.15 20.40 19.93
C GLY A 52 5.14 20.44 18.77
N VAL A 53 5.45 19.28 18.16
CA VAL A 53 6.26 19.25 16.94
C VAL A 53 5.38 19.52 15.72
N ASN A 54 5.85 20.43 14.87
CA ASN A 54 5.19 20.73 13.61
C ASN A 54 5.49 19.62 12.58
N SER A 55 4.46 19.14 11.89
CA SER A 55 4.61 18.12 10.85
C SER A 55 5.50 18.55 9.67
N MET A 56 5.77 19.85 9.52
CA MET A 56 6.68 20.40 8.52
C MET A 56 8.15 20.47 8.99
N ASP A 57 8.46 20.11 10.24
CA ASP A 57 9.83 20.12 10.76
C ASP A 57 10.70 19.09 10.01
N ALA A 58 11.76 19.59 9.36
CA ALA A 58 12.64 18.78 8.51
C ALA A 58 13.39 17.65 9.24
N ARG A 59 13.43 17.68 10.58
CA ARG A 59 14.08 16.65 11.40
C ARG A 59 13.25 15.35 11.52
N TYR A 60 11.99 15.38 11.10
CA TYR A 60 11.05 14.27 11.27
C TYR A 60 10.54 13.78 9.93
N ASN A 61 10.58 12.47 9.71
CA ASN A 61 9.86 11.82 8.61
C ASN A 61 8.41 11.67 9.05
N VAL A 62 7.47 12.31 8.38
CA VAL A 62 6.09 12.39 8.87
C VAL A 62 5.11 11.75 7.91
N ILE A 63 4.22 10.93 8.47
CA ILE A 63 3.01 10.44 7.82
C ILE A 63 1.88 11.38 8.22
N ALA A 64 1.63 12.38 7.39
CA ALA A 64 0.67 13.45 7.64
C ALA A 64 -0.73 13.03 7.23
N TRP A 65 -1.72 13.32 8.09
CA TRP A 65 -3.14 13.18 7.80
C TRP A 65 -3.71 14.51 7.35
N VAL A 66 -4.05 14.59 6.05
CA VAL A 66 -4.44 15.86 5.43
C VAL A 66 -5.95 15.92 5.23
N HIS A 67 -6.61 16.87 5.90
CA HIS A 67 -8.02 17.16 5.67
C HIS A 67 -8.21 17.99 4.40
N ARG A 68 -9.03 17.51 3.49
CA ARG A 68 -9.34 18.18 2.21
C ARG A 68 -10.83 18.14 1.96
N GLU A 69 -11.36 19.17 1.32
CA GLU A 69 -12.75 19.20 0.85
C GLU A 69 -12.92 18.49 -0.49
N THR A 70 -11.87 18.50 -1.33
CA THR A 70 -11.87 17.86 -2.63
C THR A 70 -10.97 16.63 -2.64
N ARG A 71 -11.26 15.69 -3.53
CA ARG A 71 -10.45 14.50 -3.73
C ARG A 71 -9.00 14.89 -4.07
N GLY A 72 -8.06 14.29 -3.36
CA GLY A 72 -6.63 14.37 -3.64
C GLY A 72 -6.00 13.00 -3.47
N TRP A 73 -4.87 12.80 -4.14
CA TRP A 73 -4.11 11.55 -4.04
C TRP A 73 -3.30 11.54 -2.75
N SER A 74 -3.06 10.36 -2.22
CA SER A 74 -1.99 10.13 -1.24
C SER A 74 -0.65 10.16 -1.96
N THR A 75 0.40 10.57 -1.28
CA THR A 75 1.74 10.66 -1.84
C THR A 75 2.80 10.31 -0.82
N GLY A 76 3.80 9.55 -1.24
CA GLY A 76 5.06 9.38 -0.54
C GLY A 76 6.18 10.00 -1.38
N THR A 77 7.01 10.82 -0.76
CA THR A 77 8.13 11.50 -1.44
C THR A 77 9.36 11.58 -0.54
N THR A 78 10.52 11.80 -1.17
CA THR A 78 11.80 12.00 -0.49
C THR A 78 12.33 13.40 -0.73
N ILE A 79 13.00 13.97 0.26
CA ILE A 79 13.92 15.10 0.09
C ILE A 79 15.32 14.52 0.15
N VAL A 80 16.06 14.63 -0.96
CA VAL A 80 17.35 13.97 -1.16
C VAL A 80 18.45 15.03 -1.29
N ASP A 81 19.61 14.80 -0.69
CA ASP A 81 20.83 15.55 -0.99
C ASP A 81 21.34 15.15 -2.40
N PRO A 82 21.33 16.05 -3.39
CA PRO A 82 21.70 15.70 -4.76
C PRO A 82 23.19 15.33 -4.92
N ARG A 83 24.02 15.63 -3.93
CA ARG A 83 25.47 15.32 -3.97
C ARG A 83 25.78 13.91 -3.52
N THR A 84 24.95 13.34 -2.63
CA THR A 84 25.23 12.06 -1.97
C THR A 84 24.17 11.00 -2.23
N GLY A 85 22.96 11.42 -2.63
CA GLY A 85 21.81 10.53 -2.70
C GLY A 85 21.17 10.23 -1.34
N GLU A 86 21.67 10.82 -0.24
CA GLU A 86 21.10 10.63 1.09
C GLU A 86 19.70 11.17 1.17
N ILE A 87 18.74 10.36 1.64
CA ILE A 87 17.40 10.80 1.96
C ILE A 87 17.45 11.59 3.27
N ILE A 88 17.34 12.93 3.17
CA ILE A 88 17.32 13.82 4.31
C ILE A 88 16.01 13.69 5.07
N ARG A 89 14.90 13.53 4.33
CA ARG A 89 13.55 13.44 4.89
C ARG A 89 12.61 12.65 3.98
N GLY A 90 11.83 11.73 4.56
CA GLY A 90 10.66 11.15 3.96
C GLY A 90 9.40 11.94 4.32
N VAL A 91 8.54 12.20 3.34
CA VAL A 91 7.26 12.92 3.52
C VAL A 91 6.14 12.08 2.94
N VAL A 92 5.18 11.70 3.79
CA VAL A 92 3.97 10.99 3.38
C VAL A 92 2.76 11.84 3.68
N GLN A 93 1.85 11.98 2.70
CA GLN A 93 0.60 12.71 2.84
C GLN A 93 -0.57 11.78 2.51
N LEU A 94 -1.47 11.58 3.45
CA LEU A 94 -2.65 10.75 3.31
C LEU A 94 -3.91 11.61 3.43
N GLY A 95 -4.76 11.60 2.40
CA GLY A 95 -5.97 12.40 2.37
C GLY A 95 -7.10 11.77 3.19
N SER A 96 -7.76 12.55 4.06
CA SER A 96 -8.84 12.08 4.93
C SER A 96 -10.05 11.52 4.16
N LEU A 97 -10.33 12.03 2.96
CA LEU A 97 -11.41 11.55 2.11
C LEU A 97 -11.20 10.10 1.64
N ARG A 98 -9.97 9.58 1.72
CA ARG A 98 -9.71 8.19 1.34
C ARG A 98 -10.48 7.20 2.21
N ALA A 99 -10.49 7.41 3.53
CA ALA A 99 -11.23 6.56 4.45
C ALA A 99 -12.73 6.55 4.15
N TRP A 100 -13.29 7.71 3.81
CA TRP A 100 -14.69 7.82 3.43
C TRP A 100 -15.00 7.14 2.09
N GLN A 101 -14.14 7.30 1.09
CA GLN A 101 -14.30 6.65 -0.22
C GLN A 101 -14.21 5.12 -0.10
N ASP A 102 -13.24 4.61 0.64
CA ASP A 102 -13.10 3.18 0.87
C ASP A 102 -14.32 2.62 1.62
N LYS A 103 -14.87 3.38 2.59
CA LYS A 103 -16.10 3.01 3.28
C LYS A 103 -17.27 2.86 2.29
N LEU A 104 -17.49 3.83 1.40
CA LEU A 104 -18.55 3.75 0.38
C LEU A 104 -18.37 2.53 -0.54
N ILE A 105 -17.13 2.22 -0.95
CA ILE A 105 -16.84 1.06 -1.77
C ILE A 105 -17.24 -0.23 -1.04
N PHE A 106 -16.83 -0.38 0.21
CA PHE A 106 -17.11 -1.61 0.96
C PHE A 106 -18.56 -1.71 1.45
N GLU A 107 -19.24 -0.61 1.77
CA GLU A 107 -20.67 -0.60 2.00
C GLU A 107 -21.44 -1.01 0.73
N GLY A 108 -20.99 -0.53 -0.45
CA GLY A 108 -21.56 -0.92 -1.73
C GLY A 108 -21.38 -2.41 -2.07
N LEU A 109 -20.28 -3.01 -1.66
CA LEU A 109 -19.95 -4.41 -1.95
C LEU A 109 -20.46 -5.40 -0.89
N ALA A 110 -20.29 -5.08 0.39
CA ALA A 110 -20.58 -5.97 1.52
C ALA A 110 -21.92 -5.67 2.20
N GLY A 111 -22.37 -4.41 2.15
CA GLY A 111 -23.54 -3.90 2.85
C GLY A 111 -23.20 -3.15 4.14
N ALA A 112 -23.85 -2.01 4.37
CA ALA A 112 -23.68 -1.20 5.58
C ALA A 112 -24.15 -1.92 6.86
N SER A 113 -25.08 -2.87 6.74
CA SER A 113 -25.55 -3.71 7.86
C SER A 113 -24.47 -4.58 8.48
N LYS A 114 -23.33 -4.74 7.80
CA LYS A 114 -22.15 -5.48 8.28
C LYS A 114 -21.21 -4.64 9.13
N GLU A 115 -21.40 -3.34 9.18
CA GLU A 115 -20.53 -2.41 9.92
C GLU A 115 -20.55 -2.73 11.42
N GLY A 116 -19.34 -2.78 12.01
CA GLY A 116 -19.15 -3.04 13.44
C GLY A 116 -19.25 -4.50 13.87
N THR A 117 -19.40 -5.45 12.93
CA THR A 117 -19.46 -6.88 13.24
C THR A 117 -18.08 -7.46 13.58
N GLY A 118 -17.00 -6.82 13.11
CA GLY A 118 -15.62 -7.35 13.21
C GLY A 118 -15.33 -8.53 12.29
N ALA A 119 -16.28 -8.92 11.42
CA ALA A 119 -16.10 -10.00 10.44
C ALA A 119 -15.23 -9.56 9.25
N SER A 120 -14.84 -10.50 8.39
CA SER A 120 -14.02 -10.23 7.20
C SER A 120 -14.74 -9.37 6.16
N ASP A 121 -16.07 -9.31 6.20
CA ASP A 121 -16.94 -8.50 5.34
C ASP A 121 -17.42 -7.19 6.03
N ASP A 122 -16.87 -6.85 7.21
CA ASP A 122 -17.15 -5.58 7.87
C ASP A 122 -16.48 -4.41 7.12
N PRO A 123 -17.24 -3.44 6.60
CA PRO A 123 -16.68 -2.29 5.87
C PRO A 123 -15.60 -1.53 6.63
N ILE A 124 -15.72 -1.39 7.96
CA ILE A 124 -14.73 -0.68 8.78
C ILE A 124 -13.42 -1.47 8.87
N MET A 125 -13.50 -2.80 8.96
CA MET A 125 -12.31 -3.65 8.97
C MET A 125 -11.58 -3.60 7.62
N LEU A 126 -12.33 -3.60 6.53
CA LEU A 126 -11.81 -3.48 5.16
C LEU A 126 -11.16 -2.11 4.90
N VAL A 127 -11.78 -1.02 5.37
CA VAL A 127 -11.17 0.33 5.34
C VAL A 127 -9.84 0.36 6.10
N LYS A 128 -9.79 -0.21 7.29
CA LYS A 128 -8.53 -0.29 8.07
C LYS A 128 -7.47 -1.12 7.35
N ALA A 129 -7.84 -2.24 6.72
CA ALA A 129 -6.93 -3.06 5.93
C ALA A 129 -6.36 -2.26 4.73
N ARG A 130 -7.21 -1.52 4.02
CA ARG A 130 -6.79 -0.64 2.92
C ARG A 130 -5.87 0.48 3.40
N LEU A 131 -6.16 1.11 4.55
CA LEU A 131 -5.31 2.16 5.12
C LEU A 131 -3.93 1.63 5.54
N ARG A 132 -3.83 0.40 6.06
CA ARG A 132 -2.53 -0.26 6.31
C ARG A 132 -1.74 -0.44 5.03
N GLN A 133 -2.39 -0.96 3.99
CA GLN A 133 -1.76 -1.17 2.69
C GLN A 133 -1.33 0.17 2.06
N LEU A 134 -2.14 1.21 2.17
CA LEU A 134 -1.80 2.54 1.70
C LEU A 134 -0.60 3.13 2.46
N ALA A 135 -0.58 3.00 3.78
CA ALA A 135 0.51 3.53 4.60
C ALA A 135 1.86 2.85 4.27
N VAL A 136 1.89 1.52 4.12
CA VAL A 136 3.13 0.83 3.73
C VAL A 136 3.58 1.24 2.33
N HIS A 137 2.66 1.41 1.39
CA HIS A 137 2.94 1.84 0.02
C HIS A 137 3.59 3.24 -0.01
N GLU A 138 2.95 4.23 0.59
CA GLU A 138 3.45 5.62 0.58
C GLU A 138 4.77 5.77 1.36
N VAL A 139 4.95 5.00 2.43
CA VAL A 139 6.25 4.94 3.13
C VAL A 139 7.32 4.30 2.25
N GLY A 140 6.98 3.32 1.41
CA GLY A 140 7.89 2.75 0.43
C GLY A 140 8.45 3.80 -0.52
N HIS A 141 7.61 4.71 -1.03
CA HIS A 141 8.08 5.86 -1.82
C HIS A 141 9.00 6.77 -1.00
N ALA A 142 8.65 7.02 0.26
CA ALA A 142 9.48 7.83 1.16
C ALA A 142 10.79 7.14 1.61
N LEU A 143 10.94 5.85 1.32
CA LEU A 143 12.19 5.07 1.42
C LEU A 143 12.97 5.01 0.08
N GLY A 144 12.46 5.64 -0.98
CA GLY A 144 13.13 5.72 -2.28
C GLY A 144 12.67 4.68 -3.31
N LEU A 145 11.60 3.94 -3.04
CA LEU A 145 11.08 2.93 -3.96
C LEU A 145 10.13 3.55 -4.99
N SER A 146 10.25 3.11 -6.25
CA SER A 146 9.26 3.36 -7.30
C SER A 146 8.15 2.32 -7.26
N HIS A 147 7.05 2.56 -7.99
CA HIS A 147 6.05 1.53 -8.22
C HIS A 147 6.65 0.27 -8.83
N ASN A 148 6.08 -0.88 -8.50
CA ASN A 148 6.29 -2.13 -9.22
C ASN A 148 4.94 -2.76 -9.54
N PHE A 149 4.37 -2.40 -10.70
CA PHE A 149 3.07 -2.89 -11.18
C PHE A 149 3.06 -4.37 -11.56
N ALA A 150 4.22 -5.04 -11.55
CA ALA A 150 4.30 -6.48 -11.70
C ALA A 150 4.12 -7.24 -10.37
N GLY A 151 3.98 -6.54 -9.25
CA GLY A 151 3.93 -7.13 -7.92
C GLY A 151 2.80 -8.14 -7.70
N SER A 152 1.69 -8.01 -8.43
CA SER A 152 0.56 -8.94 -8.38
C SER A 152 0.74 -10.17 -9.27
N THR A 153 1.67 -10.16 -10.23
CA THR A 153 1.82 -11.19 -11.27
C THR A 153 2.76 -12.32 -10.88
N PHE A 154 3.47 -12.24 -9.76
CA PHE A 154 4.33 -13.30 -9.25
C PHE A 154 4.26 -13.38 -7.71
N GLU A 155 4.57 -14.56 -7.17
CA GLU A 155 4.58 -14.87 -5.72
C GLU A 155 3.37 -14.32 -4.92
N ASN A 156 2.20 -14.29 -5.53
CA ASN A 156 0.96 -13.93 -4.87
C ASN A 156 1.04 -12.60 -4.08
N ARG A 157 1.23 -11.49 -4.78
CA ARG A 157 1.43 -10.13 -4.22
C ARG A 157 2.84 -9.92 -3.65
N ALA A 158 3.83 -9.95 -4.54
CA ALA A 158 5.23 -9.85 -4.20
C ALA A 158 5.67 -8.47 -3.73
N SER A 159 4.87 -7.42 -3.97
CA SER A 159 5.25 -6.04 -3.62
C SER A 159 4.07 -5.21 -3.13
N VAL A 160 4.31 -4.43 -2.06
CA VAL A 160 3.41 -3.37 -1.61
C VAL A 160 3.48 -2.13 -2.49
N MET A 161 4.46 -2.06 -3.40
CA MET A 161 4.64 -0.94 -4.34
C MET A 161 3.78 -1.09 -5.61
N ASP A 162 2.92 -2.11 -5.68
CA ASP A 162 1.85 -2.24 -6.65
C ASP A 162 0.60 -1.45 -6.24
N TYR A 163 -0.36 -1.28 -7.16
CA TYR A 163 -1.69 -0.73 -6.91
C TYR A 163 -2.74 -1.86 -6.87
N PRO A 164 -2.85 -2.60 -5.77
CA PRO A 164 -3.78 -3.71 -5.71
C PRO A 164 -5.22 -3.22 -5.57
N ALA A 165 -6.12 -3.77 -6.39
CA ALA A 165 -7.53 -3.79 -6.08
C ALA A 165 -7.78 -4.74 -4.88
N PRO A 166 -8.89 -4.59 -4.13
CA PRO A 166 -9.24 -5.58 -3.13
C PRO A 166 -9.48 -6.94 -3.81
N ARG A 167 -8.79 -7.98 -3.35
CA ARG A 167 -9.02 -9.34 -3.85
C ARG A 167 -10.27 -9.91 -3.20
N ILE A 168 -11.30 -10.11 -4.00
CA ILE A 168 -12.61 -10.58 -3.54
C ILE A 168 -12.86 -11.94 -4.19
N ALA A 169 -12.91 -12.99 -3.39
CA ALA A 169 -13.27 -14.31 -3.88
C ALA A 169 -14.80 -14.49 -3.98
N VAL A 170 -15.22 -15.44 -4.78
CA VAL A 170 -16.62 -15.90 -4.82
C VAL A 170 -16.68 -17.30 -4.23
N ARG A 171 -17.38 -17.47 -3.11
CA ARG A 171 -17.57 -18.77 -2.44
C ARG A 171 -19.06 -18.99 -2.22
N ASP A 172 -19.57 -20.11 -2.68
CA ASP A 172 -20.98 -20.50 -2.56
C ASP A 172 -21.97 -19.40 -3.01
N GLY A 173 -21.60 -18.68 -4.10
CA GLY A 173 -22.39 -17.57 -4.62
C GLY A 173 -22.37 -16.29 -3.77
N ALA A 174 -21.50 -16.20 -2.78
CA ALA A 174 -21.29 -15.01 -1.95
C ALA A 174 -19.90 -14.40 -2.16
N LEU A 175 -19.77 -13.09 -1.90
CA LEU A 175 -18.49 -12.41 -1.91
C LEU A 175 -17.74 -12.72 -0.61
N ASP A 176 -16.48 -13.11 -0.75
CA ASP A 176 -15.57 -13.37 0.36
C ASP A 176 -14.43 -12.35 0.36
N PHE A 177 -14.30 -11.60 1.43
CA PHE A 177 -13.33 -10.54 1.62
C PHE A 177 -12.16 -10.94 2.53
N SER A 178 -12.07 -12.21 2.93
CA SER A 178 -11.07 -12.67 3.92
C SER A 178 -9.62 -12.45 3.48
N ASP A 179 -9.37 -12.34 2.17
CA ASP A 179 -8.05 -12.05 1.57
C ASP A 179 -8.04 -10.73 0.78
N ALA A 180 -8.87 -9.75 1.16
CA ALA A 180 -9.00 -8.50 0.40
C ALA A 180 -7.68 -7.76 0.24
N TYR A 181 -6.86 -7.69 1.29
CA TYR A 181 -5.53 -7.07 1.27
C TYR A 181 -4.51 -7.94 1.98
N ALA A 182 -3.31 -8.05 1.39
CA ALA A 182 -2.19 -8.72 2.02
C ALA A 182 -1.71 -7.95 3.26
N THR A 183 -1.09 -8.67 4.19
CA THR A 183 -0.42 -8.11 5.38
C THR A 183 1.09 -8.30 5.27
N GLY A 184 1.84 -7.30 5.75
CA GLY A 184 3.30 -7.30 5.67
C GLY A 184 3.82 -6.82 4.31
N VAL A 185 5.12 -6.99 4.09
CA VAL A 185 5.81 -6.66 2.83
C VAL A 185 6.12 -7.93 2.04
N GLY A 186 6.16 -7.81 0.72
CA GLY A 186 6.38 -8.92 -0.19
C GLY A 186 7.86 -9.30 -0.36
N ALA A 187 8.09 -10.31 -1.19
CA ALA A 187 9.44 -10.79 -1.48
C ALA A 187 10.26 -9.77 -2.30
N TRP A 188 9.58 -9.06 -3.24
CA TRP A 188 10.20 -7.96 -3.97
C TRP A 188 10.64 -6.83 -3.04
N ASP A 189 9.81 -6.45 -2.09
CA ASP A 189 10.10 -5.35 -1.15
C ASP A 189 11.33 -5.65 -0.29
N LYS A 190 11.46 -6.90 0.17
CA LYS A 190 12.64 -7.37 0.92
C LYS A 190 13.91 -7.30 0.08
N PHE A 191 13.83 -7.72 -1.18
CA PHE A 191 14.94 -7.59 -2.13
C PHE A 191 15.29 -6.13 -2.37
N ALA A 192 14.29 -5.28 -2.63
CA ALA A 192 14.48 -3.87 -2.96
C ALA A 192 15.15 -3.11 -1.80
N ILE A 193 14.75 -3.35 -0.56
CA ILE A 193 15.42 -2.77 0.61
C ILE A 193 16.85 -3.28 0.75
N ASP A 194 17.09 -4.57 0.56
CA ASP A 194 18.45 -5.12 0.60
C ASP A 194 19.33 -4.49 -0.51
N TRP A 195 18.81 -4.36 -1.72
CA TRP A 195 19.52 -3.76 -2.85
C TRP A 195 19.83 -2.28 -2.63
N LEU A 196 18.89 -1.50 -2.09
CA LEU A 196 19.03 -0.04 -1.87
C LEU A 196 19.91 0.31 -0.67
N TYR A 197 19.81 -0.46 0.42
CA TYR A 197 20.38 -0.09 1.72
C TYR A 197 21.60 -0.92 2.12
N ARG A 198 21.94 -1.95 1.34
CA ARG A 198 23.09 -2.81 1.64
C ARG A 198 24.37 -1.99 1.70
N GLN A 199 25.13 -2.22 2.77
CA GLN A 199 26.47 -1.67 2.91
C GLN A 199 27.49 -2.73 2.50
N PHE A 200 28.47 -2.33 1.68
CA PHE A 200 29.51 -3.20 1.19
C PHE A 200 30.82 -2.99 1.95
N PRO A 201 31.62 -4.06 2.15
CA PRO A 201 32.97 -3.92 2.64
C PRO A 201 33.84 -3.04 1.74
N ALA A 202 34.84 -2.37 2.32
CA ALA A 202 35.77 -1.57 1.55
C ALA A 202 36.45 -2.40 0.44
N GLY A 203 36.50 -1.84 -0.77
CA GLY A 203 37.10 -2.50 -1.95
C GLY A 203 36.15 -3.41 -2.72
N THR A 204 34.88 -3.52 -2.31
CA THR A 204 33.87 -4.23 -3.10
C THR A 204 33.50 -3.41 -4.34
N ASP A 205 33.41 -4.06 -5.51
CA ASP A 205 32.76 -3.47 -6.68
C ASP A 205 31.24 -3.52 -6.49
N GLU A 206 30.69 -2.44 -5.92
CA GLU A 206 29.28 -2.30 -5.59
C GLU A 206 28.41 -2.44 -6.83
N LYS A 207 28.81 -1.81 -7.94
CA LYS A 207 28.01 -1.82 -9.18
C LYS A 207 27.86 -3.25 -9.71
N THR A 208 28.94 -3.99 -9.86
CA THR A 208 28.90 -5.38 -10.33
C THR A 208 28.11 -6.27 -9.37
N THR A 209 28.23 -6.03 -8.06
CA THR A 209 27.49 -6.81 -7.06
C THR A 209 25.98 -6.53 -7.15
N LEU A 210 25.57 -5.28 -7.23
CA LEU A 210 24.16 -4.88 -7.38
C LEU A 210 23.56 -5.38 -8.70
N ASP A 211 24.30 -5.30 -9.81
CA ASP A 211 23.90 -5.86 -11.11
C ASP A 211 23.69 -7.39 -11.03
N THR A 212 24.54 -8.08 -10.29
CA THR A 212 24.41 -9.54 -10.08
C THR A 212 23.16 -9.85 -9.26
N MET A 213 22.94 -9.14 -8.17
CA MET A 213 21.72 -9.30 -7.35
C MET A 213 20.44 -9.10 -8.17
N ALA A 214 20.41 -8.07 -9.03
CA ALA A 214 19.25 -7.80 -9.89
C ALA A 214 19.02 -8.94 -10.91
N ARG A 215 20.08 -9.45 -11.55
CA ARG A 215 19.99 -10.59 -12.49
C ARG A 215 19.53 -11.86 -11.80
N ASP A 216 20.00 -12.12 -10.59
CA ASP A 216 19.60 -13.29 -9.81
C ASP A 216 18.11 -13.24 -9.47
N MET A 217 17.57 -12.05 -9.20
CA MET A 217 16.13 -11.86 -8.97
C MET A 217 15.33 -12.08 -10.24
N GLN A 218 15.78 -11.56 -11.38
CA GLN A 218 15.14 -11.83 -12.68
C GLN A 218 15.16 -13.32 -13.03
N ALA A 219 16.27 -14.00 -12.77
CA ALA A 219 16.40 -15.46 -13.00
C ALA A 219 15.44 -16.28 -12.14
N LYS A 220 15.03 -15.77 -10.96
CA LYS A 220 13.98 -16.35 -10.10
C LYS A 220 12.55 -16.03 -10.55
N GLY A 221 12.38 -15.27 -11.63
CA GLY A 221 11.08 -14.89 -12.15
C GLY A 221 10.49 -13.59 -11.60
N TYR A 222 11.24 -12.86 -10.77
CA TYR A 222 10.80 -11.54 -10.30
C TYR A 222 10.84 -10.52 -11.42
N ARG A 223 9.84 -9.65 -11.45
CA ARG A 223 9.71 -8.62 -12.47
C ARG A 223 9.64 -7.24 -11.82
N PHE A 224 10.09 -6.25 -12.56
CA PHE A 224 9.97 -4.86 -12.18
C PHE A 224 9.36 -4.09 -13.36
N VAL A 225 8.21 -3.48 -13.12
CA VAL A 225 7.46 -2.69 -14.09
C VAL A 225 7.05 -1.39 -13.42
N ALA A 226 7.69 -0.29 -13.82
CA ALA A 226 7.46 1.02 -13.25
C ALA A 226 6.46 1.84 -14.08
N ASP A 227 6.18 3.08 -13.64
CA ASP A 227 5.27 4.00 -14.33
C ASP A 227 5.67 4.25 -15.79
N GLY A 228 6.96 4.38 -16.08
CA GLY A 228 7.47 4.59 -17.43
C GLY A 228 7.24 3.41 -18.38
N ASP A 229 6.97 2.23 -17.84
CA ASP A 229 6.79 1.00 -18.62
C ASP A 229 5.31 0.71 -18.95
N THR A 230 4.34 1.37 -18.29
CA THR A 230 2.92 1.00 -18.40
C THR A 230 1.96 2.17 -18.58
N ARG A 231 2.37 3.40 -18.37
CA ARG A 231 1.45 4.54 -18.22
C ARG A 231 1.37 5.47 -19.41
N SER A 232 2.22 5.35 -20.40
CA SER A 232 2.11 6.09 -21.64
C SER A 232 1.32 5.33 -22.70
N ASP A 233 0.65 6.05 -23.60
CA ASP A 233 -0.27 5.49 -24.60
C ASP A 233 0.36 4.44 -25.53
N GLY A 234 1.69 4.38 -25.60
CA GLY A 234 2.45 3.41 -26.40
C GLY A 234 2.99 2.21 -25.64
N ASP A 235 2.86 2.19 -24.30
CA ASP A 235 3.55 1.23 -23.44
C ASP A 235 2.62 0.13 -22.96
N ALA A 236 2.24 -0.78 -23.86
CA ALA A 236 1.51 -1.98 -23.46
C ALA A 236 2.44 -2.95 -22.75
N GLN A 237 2.14 -3.28 -21.48
CA GLN A 237 2.90 -4.19 -20.67
C GLN A 237 2.05 -5.39 -20.23
N PRO A 238 2.40 -6.63 -20.66
CA PRO A 238 1.59 -7.81 -20.33
C PRO A 238 1.75 -8.31 -18.90
N TYR A 239 2.76 -7.81 -18.16
CA TYR A 239 3.13 -8.33 -16.84
C TYR A 239 2.83 -7.39 -15.69
N GLY A 240 2.19 -6.28 -15.96
CA GLY A 240 1.86 -5.34 -14.90
C GLY A 240 1.09 -4.15 -15.41
N ASN A 241 0.04 -3.80 -14.67
CA ASN A 241 -0.75 -2.60 -14.87
C ASN A 241 -1.34 -2.17 -13.53
N MET A 242 -1.83 -0.95 -13.46
CA MET A 242 -2.56 -0.49 -12.26
C MET A 242 -3.87 -1.28 -12.11
N TRP A 243 -4.14 -1.73 -10.90
CA TRP A 243 -5.40 -2.38 -10.50
C TRP A 243 -5.64 -3.77 -11.12
N ASP A 244 -4.62 -4.37 -11.74
CA ASP A 244 -4.66 -5.77 -12.12
C ASP A 244 -4.39 -6.71 -10.92
N ASP A 245 -4.60 -8.00 -11.11
CA ASP A 245 -4.24 -9.04 -10.16
C ASP A 245 -4.03 -10.37 -10.90
N GLY A 246 -3.00 -11.12 -10.48
CA GLY A 246 -2.67 -12.41 -11.06
C GLY A 246 -1.92 -12.32 -12.40
N THR A 247 -1.80 -13.47 -13.06
CA THR A 247 -0.94 -13.65 -14.25
C THR A 247 -1.69 -13.65 -15.58
N ASP A 248 -3.03 -13.59 -15.55
CA ASP A 248 -3.91 -13.61 -16.72
C ASP A 248 -4.98 -12.51 -16.59
N ALA A 249 -4.78 -11.41 -17.31
CA ALA A 249 -5.66 -10.27 -17.29
C ALA A 249 -7.09 -10.58 -17.79
N ALA A 250 -7.24 -11.51 -18.75
CA ALA A 250 -8.57 -11.90 -19.27
C ALA A 250 -9.35 -12.74 -18.26
N ALA A 251 -8.67 -13.68 -17.59
CA ALA A 251 -9.26 -14.45 -16.51
C ALA A 251 -9.64 -13.54 -15.33
N GLN A 252 -8.79 -12.57 -14.98
CA GLN A 252 -9.06 -11.60 -13.93
C GLN A 252 -10.25 -10.70 -14.29
N LEU A 253 -10.36 -10.23 -15.53
CA LEU A 253 -11.53 -9.46 -15.97
C LEU A 253 -12.81 -10.28 -15.81
N THR A 254 -12.80 -11.56 -16.24
CA THR A 254 -13.94 -12.47 -16.10
C THR A 254 -14.35 -12.64 -14.64
N HIS A 255 -13.36 -12.83 -13.75
CA HIS A 255 -13.58 -12.92 -12.31
C HIS A 255 -14.22 -11.66 -11.73
N ILE A 256 -13.66 -10.49 -12.00
CA ILE A 256 -14.17 -9.20 -11.51
C ILE A 256 -15.59 -8.91 -12.04
N MET A 257 -15.89 -9.28 -13.27
CA MET A 257 -17.26 -9.16 -13.80
C MET A 257 -18.24 -10.06 -13.06
N GLY A 258 -17.81 -11.26 -12.62
CA GLY A 258 -18.59 -12.12 -11.72
C GLY A 258 -18.84 -11.50 -10.35
N VAL A 259 -17.80 -10.96 -9.73
CA VAL A 259 -17.90 -10.22 -8.45
C VAL A 259 -18.88 -9.06 -8.57
N ARG A 260 -18.75 -8.24 -9.62
CA ARG A 260 -19.64 -7.10 -9.87
C ARG A 260 -21.09 -7.51 -10.05
N ARG A 261 -21.36 -8.61 -10.75
CA ARG A 261 -22.73 -9.13 -10.93
C ARG A 261 -23.33 -9.49 -9.57
N ILE A 262 -22.64 -10.24 -8.74
CA ILE A 262 -23.12 -10.63 -7.40
C ILE A 262 -23.38 -9.39 -6.55
N ALA A 263 -22.49 -8.40 -6.58
CA ALA A 263 -22.68 -7.16 -5.85
C ALA A 263 -23.92 -6.39 -6.34
N LEU A 264 -24.11 -6.25 -7.65
CA LEU A 264 -25.25 -5.54 -8.24
C LEU A 264 -26.57 -6.26 -8.00
N ASP A 265 -26.62 -7.59 -8.07
CA ASP A 265 -27.83 -8.38 -7.83
C ASP A 265 -28.31 -8.25 -6.37
N ARG A 266 -27.43 -7.88 -5.44
CA ARG A 266 -27.73 -7.66 -4.02
C ARG A 266 -27.82 -6.19 -3.63
N PHE A 267 -27.53 -5.28 -4.58
CA PHE A 267 -27.46 -3.84 -4.30
C PHE A 267 -28.85 -3.28 -3.98
N GLY A 268 -28.97 -2.63 -2.84
CA GLY A 268 -30.24 -2.07 -2.38
C GLY A 268 -30.13 -1.33 -1.06
N LEU A 269 -31.23 -1.23 -0.32
CA LEU A 269 -31.30 -0.48 0.93
C LEU A 269 -30.36 -1.02 2.02
N ASP A 270 -30.02 -2.30 1.99
CA ASP A 270 -29.07 -2.93 2.92
C ASP A 270 -27.63 -2.42 2.77
N ASN A 271 -27.33 -1.76 1.64
CA ASN A 271 -26.05 -1.08 1.45
C ASN A 271 -25.97 0.27 2.15
N LEU A 272 -27.09 0.81 2.63
CA LEU A 272 -27.14 2.09 3.33
C LEU A 272 -27.08 1.91 4.86
N PRO A 273 -26.39 2.82 5.56
CA PRO A 273 -26.53 2.94 7.00
C PRO A 273 -27.99 3.20 7.41
N ALA A 274 -28.38 2.72 8.59
CA ALA A 274 -29.72 2.94 9.12
C ALA A 274 -30.03 4.44 9.20
N GLY A 275 -31.20 4.83 8.65
CA GLY A 275 -31.64 6.22 8.60
C GLY A 275 -31.10 7.08 7.47
N ALA A 276 -30.20 6.54 6.61
CA ALA A 276 -29.74 7.25 5.42
C ALA A 276 -30.83 7.35 4.36
N ALA A 277 -30.77 8.39 3.52
CA ALA A 277 -31.72 8.57 2.42
C ALA A 277 -31.45 7.59 1.29
N ALA A 278 -32.51 7.02 0.67
CA ALA A 278 -32.35 6.12 -0.49
C ALA A 278 -31.56 6.76 -1.66
N ALA A 279 -31.60 8.09 -1.78
CA ALA A 279 -30.82 8.83 -2.77
C ALA A 279 -29.29 8.68 -2.59
N ASP A 280 -28.84 8.32 -1.38
CA ASP A 280 -27.40 8.14 -1.09
C ASP A 280 -26.83 6.87 -1.74
N LEU A 281 -27.65 5.89 -2.15
CA LEU A 281 -27.22 4.74 -2.94
C LEU A 281 -26.46 5.15 -4.20
N ARG A 282 -26.83 6.29 -4.81
CA ARG A 282 -26.15 6.80 -6.00
C ARG A 282 -24.65 7.02 -5.80
N ARG A 283 -24.23 7.38 -4.58
CA ARG A 283 -22.82 7.65 -4.25
C ARG A 283 -21.94 6.39 -4.26
N MET A 284 -22.56 5.20 -4.15
CA MET A 284 -21.85 3.93 -4.12
C MET A 284 -21.67 3.31 -5.51
N ILE A 285 -22.40 3.79 -6.53
CA ILE A 285 -22.38 3.23 -7.90
C ILE A 285 -21.48 4.04 -8.83
N VAL A 286 -21.20 5.30 -8.52
CA VAL A 286 -20.48 6.26 -9.40
C VAL A 286 -18.98 6.24 -9.20
#